data_76c06d0df6251e23354eee8429b58fd8
#
_entry.id   76c06d0df6251e23354eee8429b58fd8
#
_cell.length_a   1.000
_cell.length_b   1.000
_cell.length_c   1.000
_cell.angle_alpha   90.00
_cell.angle_beta   90.00
_cell.angle_gamma   90.00
#
_symmetry.space_group_name_H-M   'P 1'
#
loop_
_entity.id
_entity.type
_entity.pdbx_description
1 polymer ?
#
loop_
_entity_poly.entity_id
_entity_poly.type
_entity_poly.pdbx_seq_one_letter_code
_entity_poly.pdbx_strand_id
1 'polypeptide(L)'
;MPKVRKRKLRDEVLRRWPELENVVDELIETGKVFVDGLPRTNLRTAVAEGASIRVERTPRRFRGYEKLSQALDLLGISAEGVTAIDAGAAAGGFTQVLLDRGAARVYAVEVGYGQLLGSLRQDERVVNLERTNVGALTRALVPDPISAVTLDLGYLALAKGVPQLNAVTFAPGAWLAALVKPMSELGTGELPLDDRDVDEATERAAEGIAAAGWRVVRTIRSPVRGTHGAIEGFVHGVRAT
;
A
#
# COMPACT_ATOMS: atom_id res chain seq x y z
N MET A 1 -44.71 -5.48 -16.99
CA MET A 1 -44.01 -4.64 -16.00
C MET A 1 -43.01 -3.77 -16.73
N PRO A 2 -42.95 -2.46 -16.51
CA PRO A 2 -41.96 -1.62 -17.16
C PRO A 2 -40.54 -2.08 -16.74
N LYS A 3 -39.64 -2.23 -17.70
CA LYS A 3 -38.22 -2.56 -17.43
C LYS A 3 -37.59 -1.41 -16.65
N VAL A 4 -37.22 -1.64 -15.39
CA VAL A 4 -36.49 -0.66 -14.58
C VAL A 4 -35.17 -0.35 -15.27
N ARG A 5 -34.97 0.90 -15.64
CA ARG A 5 -33.73 1.37 -16.28
C ARG A 5 -32.58 1.25 -15.28
N LYS A 6 -31.48 0.61 -15.69
CA LYS A 6 -30.27 0.47 -14.86
C LYS A 6 -29.12 1.28 -15.47
N ARG A 7 -28.29 1.88 -14.61
CA ARG A 7 -27.06 2.59 -14.97
C ARG A 7 -25.88 1.99 -14.22
N LYS A 8 -24.66 2.22 -14.71
CA LYS A 8 -23.46 1.90 -13.91
C LYS A 8 -23.43 2.79 -12.68
N LEU A 9 -22.94 2.27 -11.56
CA LEU A 9 -22.86 3.01 -10.30
C LEU A 9 -22.08 4.32 -10.46
N ARG A 10 -20.91 4.28 -11.12
CA ARG A 10 -20.11 5.47 -11.41
C ARG A 10 -20.93 6.56 -12.11
N ASP A 11 -21.61 6.18 -13.18
CA ASP A 11 -22.39 7.13 -14.01
C ASP A 11 -23.58 7.69 -13.22
N GLU A 12 -24.21 6.87 -12.38
CA GLU A 12 -25.34 7.32 -11.56
C GLU A 12 -24.90 8.24 -10.41
N VAL A 13 -23.73 7.99 -9.81
CA VAL A 13 -23.13 8.89 -8.80
C VAL A 13 -22.81 10.23 -9.44
N LEU A 14 -22.11 10.26 -10.58
CA LEU A 14 -21.75 11.50 -11.26
C LEU A 14 -22.96 12.28 -11.78
N ARG A 15 -24.04 11.58 -12.18
CA ARG A 15 -25.29 12.23 -12.54
C ARG A 15 -25.92 12.98 -11.37
N ARG A 16 -25.79 12.46 -10.13
CA ARG A 16 -26.33 13.09 -8.90
C ARG A 16 -25.37 14.12 -8.32
N TRP A 17 -24.08 13.90 -8.42
CA TRP A 17 -23.01 14.70 -7.84
C TRP A 17 -21.85 14.89 -8.85
N PRO A 18 -22.03 15.76 -9.86
CA PRO A 18 -20.99 16.01 -10.88
C PRO A 18 -19.66 16.47 -10.30
N GLU A 19 -19.70 17.15 -9.16
CA GLU A 19 -18.52 17.64 -8.45
C GLU A 19 -17.58 16.55 -7.93
N LEU A 20 -18.04 15.29 -7.92
CA LEU A 20 -17.25 14.14 -7.48
C LEU A 20 -16.41 13.51 -8.59
N GLU A 21 -16.36 14.06 -9.80
CA GLU A 21 -15.72 13.46 -10.96
C GLU A 21 -14.29 13.00 -10.69
N ASN A 22 -13.50 13.81 -9.97
CA ASN A 22 -12.09 13.51 -9.66
C ASN A 22 -11.89 12.48 -8.52
N VAL A 23 -12.95 12.14 -7.77
CA VAL A 23 -12.85 11.27 -6.58
C VAL A 23 -13.86 10.12 -6.58
N VAL A 24 -14.77 10.05 -7.54
CA VAL A 24 -15.87 9.08 -7.56
C VAL A 24 -15.36 7.63 -7.59
N ASP A 25 -14.30 7.38 -8.35
CA ASP A 25 -13.73 6.05 -8.51
C ASP A 25 -13.16 5.59 -7.17
N GLU A 26 -12.39 6.43 -6.50
CA GLU A 26 -11.86 6.17 -5.17
C GLU A 26 -12.98 5.95 -4.14
N LEU A 27 -14.00 6.81 -4.12
CA LEU A 27 -15.12 6.68 -3.20
C LEU A 27 -15.86 5.36 -3.38
N ILE A 28 -16.04 4.89 -4.61
CA ILE A 28 -16.67 3.60 -4.89
C ILE A 28 -15.72 2.46 -4.46
N GLU A 29 -14.49 2.45 -4.94
CA GLU A 29 -13.52 1.37 -4.69
C GLU A 29 -13.21 1.20 -3.19
N THR A 30 -13.27 2.30 -2.42
CA THR A 30 -13.11 2.27 -0.96
C THR A 30 -14.39 1.95 -0.19
N GLY A 31 -15.51 1.65 -0.88
CA GLY A 31 -16.76 1.30 -0.24
C GLY A 31 -17.48 2.47 0.45
N LYS A 32 -17.21 3.71 0.02
CA LYS A 32 -17.83 4.93 0.51
C LYS A 32 -19.13 5.28 -0.21
N VAL A 33 -19.50 4.52 -1.23
CA VAL A 33 -20.77 4.64 -1.93
C VAL A 33 -21.66 3.47 -1.53
N PHE A 34 -22.80 3.80 -0.98
CA PHE A 34 -23.81 2.85 -0.52
C PHE A 34 -25.01 2.88 -1.46
N VAL A 35 -25.45 1.70 -1.89
CA VAL A 35 -26.68 1.52 -2.68
C VAL A 35 -27.65 0.69 -1.83
N ASP A 36 -28.81 1.24 -1.55
CA ASP A 36 -29.84 0.62 -0.69
C ASP A 36 -29.25 0.13 0.65
N GLY A 37 -28.41 0.98 1.26
CA GLY A 37 -27.77 0.74 2.55
C GLY A 37 -26.53 -0.16 2.52
N LEU A 38 -26.18 -0.79 1.40
CA LEU A 38 -25.02 -1.68 1.27
C LEU A 38 -23.88 -0.99 0.54
N PRO A 39 -22.63 -1.08 1.05
CA PRO A 39 -21.45 -0.52 0.37
C PRO A 39 -21.22 -1.24 -0.96
N ARG A 40 -20.79 -0.49 -1.97
CA ARG A 40 -20.44 -1.01 -3.29
C ARG A 40 -19.02 -0.58 -3.64
N THR A 41 -18.22 -1.54 -4.11
CA THR A 41 -16.82 -1.31 -4.46
C THR A 41 -16.52 -1.47 -5.95
N ASN A 42 -17.52 -1.83 -6.75
CA ASN A 42 -17.33 -2.02 -8.19
C ASN A 42 -18.03 -0.89 -8.97
N LEU A 43 -17.26 -0.13 -9.73
CA LEU A 43 -17.69 1.00 -10.57
C LEU A 43 -18.80 0.63 -11.57
N ARG A 44 -18.81 -0.64 -12.04
CA ARG A 44 -19.73 -1.16 -13.03
C ARG A 44 -20.99 -1.77 -12.42
N THR A 45 -21.16 -1.72 -11.12
CA THR A 45 -22.38 -2.23 -10.46
C THR A 45 -23.61 -1.60 -11.12
N ALA A 46 -24.54 -2.44 -11.56
CA ALA A 46 -25.80 -1.98 -12.15
C ALA A 46 -26.75 -1.49 -11.08
N VAL A 47 -27.08 -0.21 -11.08
CA VAL A 47 -27.98 0.45 -10.13
C VAL A 47 -29.30 0.79 -10.80
N ALA A 48 -30.41 0.44 -10.15
CA ALA A 48 -31.75 0.75 -10.63
C ALA A 48 -32.03 2.26 -10.54
N GLU A 49 -32.79 2.78 -11.50
CA GLU A 49 -33.32 4.14 -11.42
C GLU A 49 -34.25 4.25 -10.19
N GLY A 50 -33.92 5.17 -9.29
CA GLY A 50 -34.66 5.30 -8.00
C GLY A 50 -33.99 4.61 -6.81
N ALA A 51 -32.92 3.85 -6.97
CA ALA A 51 -32.17 3.29 -5.85
C ALA A 51 -31.67 4.40 -4.90
N SER A 52 -31.70 4.12 -3.60
CA SER A 52 -31.11 5.01 -2.61
C SER A 52 -29.60 4.98 -2.72
N ILE A 53 -28.96 6.12 -3.01
CA ILE A 53 -27.50 6.23 -3.02
C ILE A 53 -27.08 7.22 -1.94
N ARG A 54 -26.14 6.80 -1.10
CA ARG A 54 -25.49 7.64 -0.10
C ARG A 54 -23.99 7.63 -0.37
N VAL A 55 -23.37 8.81 -0.39
CA VAL A 55 -21.93 8.96 -0.56
C VAL A 55 -21.34 9.55 0.71
N GLU A 56 -20.38 8.84 1.29
CA GLU A 56 -19.55 9.36 2.38
C GLU A 56 -18.39 10.15 1.76
N ARG A 57 -18.46 11.47 1.87
CA ARG A 57 -17.51 12.39 1.20
C ARG A 57 -16.14 12.46 1.86
N THR A 58 -15.96 11.88 3.02
CA THR A 58 -14.64 11.77 3.65
C THR A 58 -13.96 10.53 3.09
N PRO A 59 -12.87 10.65 2.36
CA PRO A 59 -12.12 9.50 1.88
C PRO A 59 -11.74 8.64 3.09
N ARG A 60 -12.04 7.36 3.07
CA ARG A 60 -11.49 6.45 4.06
C ARG A 60 -10.04 6.23 3.65
N ARG A 61 -9.13 6.86 4.36
CA ARG A 61 -7.71 6.54 4.18
C ARG A 61 -7.55 5.05 4.42
N PHE A 62 -6.88 4.37 3.49
CA PHE A 62 -6.56 2.96 3.67
C PHE A 62 -5.79 2.80 4.98
N ARG A 63 -5.97 1.66 5.64
CA ARG A 63 -5.21 1.33 6.84
C ARG A 63 -3.70 1.38 6.57
N GLY A 64 -3.27 0.93 5.38
CA GLY A 64 -1.89 1.08 4.93
C GLY A 64 -1.43 2.53 4.87
N TYR A 65 -2.27 3.44 4.37
CA TYR A 65 -1.97 4.88 4.36
C TYR A 65 -1.65 5.40 5.77
N GLU A 66 -2.53 5.13 6.73
CA GLU A 66 -2.33 5.60 8.11
C GLU A 66 -1.08 5.00 8.74
N LYS A 67 -0.80 3.71 8.49
CA LYS A 67 0.40 3.03 8.99
C LYS A 67 1.67 3.70 8.50
N LEU A 68 1.85 3.80 7.17
CA LEU A 68 3.08 4.37 6.61
C LEU A 68 3.20 5.86 6.93
N SER A 69 2.11 6.63 6.82
CA SER A 69 2.15 8.06 7.08
C SER A 69 2.68 8.35 8.48
N GLN A 70 2.12 7.71 9.50
CA GLN A 70 2.56 7.90 10.88
C GLN A 70 3.94 7.30 11.14
N ALA A 71 4.29 6.17 10.49
CA ALA A 71 5.61 5.58 10.63
C ALA A 71 6.71 6.50 10.08
N LEU A 72 6.51 7.11 8.92
CA LEU A 72 7.48 8.07 8.36
C LEU A 72 7.69 9.28 9.26
N ASP A 73 6.60 9.79 9.89
CA ASP A 73 6.71 10.89 10.87
C ASP A 73 7.53 10.47 12.10
N LEU A 74 7.25 9.31 12.67
CA LEU A 74 7.95 8.79 13.87
C LEU A 74 9.42 8.45 13.58
N LEU A 75 9.71 8.01 12.36
CA LEU A 75 11.06 7.66 11.91
C LEU A 75 11.86 8.89 11.42
N GLY A 76 11.20 10.02 11.18
CA GLY A 76 11.82 11.23 10.65
C GLY A 76 12.28 11.08 9.19
N ILE A 77 11.54 10.29 8.38
CA ILE A 77 11.88 9.99 6.99
C ILE A 77 11.10 10.90 6.05
N SER A 78 11.80 11.56 5.11
CA SER A 78 11.17 12.31 4.02
C SER A 78 11.03 11.44 2.77
N ALA A 79 9.91 11.59 2.08
CA ALA A 79 9.67 11.01 0.76
C ALA A 79 9.69 12.07 -0.36
N GLU A 80 10.10 13.30 -0.06
CA GLU A 80 10.18 14.38 -1.05
C GLU A 80 11.20 14.06 -2.14
N GLY A 81 10.78 14.13 -3.40
CA GLY A 81 11.61 13.93 -4.58
C GLY A 81 12.12 12.49 -4.78
N VAL A 82 11.72 11.50 -3.97
CA VAL A 82 12.22 10.14 -4.11
C VAL A 82 11.65 9.42 -5.32
N THR A 83 12.46 8.53 -5.88
CA THR A 83 12.00 7.44 -6.74
C THR A 83 11.89 6.19 -5.88
N ALA A 84 10.68 5.67 -5.70
CA ALA A 84 10.37 4.64 -4.73
C ALA A 84 9.92 3.32 -5.38
N ILE A 85 10.20 2.21 -4.68
CA ILE A 85 9.48 0.95 -4.84
C ILE A 85 8.52 0.79 -3.67
N ASP A 86 7.24 0.54 -3.96
CA ASP A 86 6.24 0.09 -2.98
C ASP A 86 5.97 -1.40 -3.21
N ALA A 87 6.58 -2.25 -2.40
CA ALA A 87 6.52 -3.71 -2.52
C ALA A 87 5.37 -4.26 -1.67
N GLY A 88 4.37 -4.86 -2.33
CA GLY A 88 3.10 -5.26 -1.75
C GLY A 88 2.10 -4.12 -1.76
N ALA A 89 2.00 -3.41 -2.88
CA ALA A 89 1.21 -2.18 -3.01
C ALA A 89 -0.29 -2.40 -2.73
N ALA A 90 -0.83 -3.57 -3.01
CA ALA A 90 -2.25 -3.89 -2.85
C ALA A 90 -3.15 -2.79 -3.42
N ALA A 91 -4.04 -2.20 -2.61
CA ALA A 91 -4.91 -1.10 -3.03
C ALA A 91 -4.18 0.26 -3.19
N GLY A 92 -2.90 0.35 -2.78
CA GLY A 92 -2.06 1.54 -2.97
C GLY A 92 -1.97 2.45 -1.75
N GLY A 93 -2.21 1.93 -0.54
CA GLY A 93 -2.14 2.76 0.66
C GLY A 93 -0.76 3.38 0.89
N PHE A 94 0.31 2.61 0.72
CA PHE A 94 1.69 3.10 0.84
C PHE A 94 2.07 3.97 -0.37
N THR A 95 1.70 3.55 -1.58
CA THR A 95 1.86 4.34 -2.81
C THR A 95 1.28 5.75 -2.63
N GLN A 96 0.06 5.87 -2.12
CA GLN A 96 -0.59 7.17 -1.91
C GLN A 96 0.18 8.05 -0.92
N VAL A 97 0.68 7.47 0.20
CA VAL A 97 1.50 8.23 1.17
C VAL A 97 2.76 8.78 0.51
N LEU A 98 3.45 7.96 -0.28
CA LEU A 98 4.67 8.39 -0.97
C LEU A 98 4.38 9.55 -1.92
N LEU A 99 3.30 9.48 -2.70
CA LEU A 99 2.89 10.54 -3.61
C LEU A 99 2.47 11.82 -2.89
N ASP A 100 1.68 11.72 -1.81
CA ASP A 100 1.23 12.86 -1.00
C ASP A 100 2.41 13.56 -0.30
N ARG A 101 3.50 12.83 -0.05
CA ARG A 101 4.73 13.33 0.55
C ARG A 101 5.79 13.74 -0.49
N GLY A 102 5.39 13.89 -1.75
CA GLY A 102 6.22 14.48 -2.79
C GLY A 102 7.13 13.51 -3.53
N ALA A 103 6.89 12.19 -3.49
CA ALA A 103 7.63 11.25 -4.32
C ALA A 103 7.54 11.61 -5.81
N ALA A 104 8.68 11.63 -6.49
CA ALA A 104 8.76 11.94 -7.91
C ALA A 104 8.25 10.76 -8.78
N ARG A 105 8.46 9.53 -8.30
CA ARG A 105 8.00 8.31 -8.97
C ARG A 105 7.81 7.17 -7.98
N VAL A 106 6.79 6.33 -8.19
CA VAL A 106 6.54 5.13 -7.40
C VAL A 106 6.30 3.94 -8.31
N TYR A 107 7.13 2.92 -8.18
CA TYR A 107 6.91 1.59 -8.74
C TYR A 107 6.06 0.78 -7.78
N ALA A 108 4.77 0.67 -8.06
CA ALA A 108 3.81 -0.08 -7.23
C ALA A 108 3.83 -1.55 -7.65
N VAL A 109 4.50 -2.37 -6.85
CA VAL A 109 4.74 -3.81 -7.13
C VAL A 109 3.75 -4.67 -6.37
N GLU A 110 2.98 -5.49 -7.07
CA GLU A 110 1.94 -6.34 -6.48
C GLU A 110 1.82 -7.66 -7.24
N VAL A 111 1.75 -8.77 -6.51
CA VAL A 111 1.57 -10.11 -7.12
C VAL A 111 0.15 -10.34 -7.64
N GLY A 112 -0.82 -9.68 -7.03
CA GLY A 112 -2.23 -9.71 -7.43
C GLY A 112 -2.49 -8.91 -8.70
N TYR A 113 -3.74 -8.86 -9.10
CA TYR A 113 -4.20 -8.12 -10.27
C TYR A 113 -5.47 -7.33 -9.99
N GLY A 114 -5.54 -6.10 -10.51
CA GLY A 114 -6.70 -5.23 -10.39
C GLY A 114 -6.92 -4.71 -8.95
N GLN A 115 -5.87 -4.71 -8.12
CA GLN A 115 -5.95 -4.29 -6.74
C GLN A 115 -5.66 -2.79 -6.56
N LEU A 116 -4.71 -2.25 -7.31
CA LEU A 116 -4.34 -0.85 -7.20
C LEU A 116 -5.50 0.04 -7.61
N LEU A 117 -5.80 1.08 -6.83
CA LEU A 117 -6.85 2.06 -7.13
C LEU A 117 -6.73 2.64 -8.54
N GLY A 118 -7.87 2.86 -9.20
CA GLY A 118 -7.92 3.43 -10.53
C GLY A 118 -7.29 4.82 -10.61
N SER A 119 -7.46 5.65 -9.59
CA SER A 119 -6.83 6.97 -9.51
C SER A 119 -5.30 6.89 -9.45
N LEU A 120 -4.75 5.92 -8.71
CA LEU A 120 -3.31 5.70 -8.64
C LEU A 120 -2.75 5.12 -9.94
N ARG A 121 -3.50 4.23 -10.60
CA ARG A 121 -3.10 3.72 -11.92
C ARG A 121 -3.06 4.79 -13.02
N GLN A 122 -3.77 5.89 -12.82
CA GLN A 122 -3.81 7.03 -13.75
C GLN A 122 -2.84 8.16 -13.38
N ASP A 123 -2.22 8.12 -12.20
CA ASP A 123 -1.19 9.10 -11.81
C ASP A 123 0.09 8.84 -12.60
N GLU A 124 0.56 9.82 -13.34
CA GLU A 124 1.75 9.73 -14.21
C GLU A 124 3.05 9.41 -13.44
N ARG A 125 3.06 9.63 -12.13
CA ARG A 125 4.17 9.28 -11.26
C ARG A 125 4.18 7.81 -10.85
N VAL A 126 3.09 7.06 -11.11
CA VAL A 126 2.93 5.66 -10.71
C VAL A 126 3.21 4.73 -11.88
N VAL A 127 4.14 3.81 -11.67
CA VAL A 127 4.36 2.67 -12.56
C VAL A 127 3.70 1.45 -11.93
N ASN A 128 2.55 1.02 -12.46
CA ASN A 128 1.81 -0.12 -11.94
C ASN A 128 2.44 -1.44 -12.41
N LEU A 129 3.04 -2.19 -11.48
CA LEU A 129 3.64 -3.50 -11.70
C LEU A 129 2.82 -4.61 -11.00
N GLU A 130 1.54 -4.73 -11.36
CA GLU A 130 0.69 -5.85 -10.94
C GLU A 130 1.14 -7.16 -11.62
N ARG A 131 0.77 -8.33 -11.03
CA ARG A 131 1.23 -9.67 -11.41
C ARG A 131 2.75 -9.81 -11.38
N THR A 132 3.40 -9.02 -10.54
CA THR A 132 4.86 -8.97 -10.45
C THR A 132 5.29 -9.33 -9.03
N ASN A 133 6.08 -10.39 -8.90
CA ASN A 133 6.75 -10.71 -7.65
C ASN A 133 7.97 -9.81 -7.47
N VAL A 134 8.29 -9.45 -6.24
CA VAL A 134 9.49 -8.65 -5.92
C VAL A 134 10.76 -9.27 -6.51
N GLY A 135 10.87 -10.61 -6.49
CA GLY A 135 11.98 -11.34 -7.09
C GLY A 135 12.04 -11.34 -8.62
N ALA A 136 10.98 -10.89 -9.28
CA ALA A 136 10.95 -10.74 -10.74
C ALA A 136 11.36 -9.32 -11.20
N LEU A 137 11.65 -8.42 -10.28
CA LEU A 137 12.12 -7.08 -10.61
C LEU A 137 13.49 -7.16 -11.30
N THR A 138 13.62 -6.35 -12.34
CA THR A 138 14.85 -6.23 -13.12
C THR A 138 15.10 -4.76 -13.43
N ARG A 139 16.32 -4.42 -13.88
CA ARG A 139 16.63 -3.08 -14.37
C ARG A 139 15.80 -2.67 -15.59
N ALA A 140 15.24 -3.62 -16.33
CA ALA A 140 14.35 -3.32 -17.45
C ALA A 140 12.96 -2.87 -16.95
N LEU A 141 12.46 -3.45 -15.85
CA LEU A 141 11.19 -3.07 -15.24
C LEU A 141 11.33 -1.81 -14.36
N VAL A 142 12.49 -1.65 -13.72
CA VAL A 142 12.81 -0.54 -12.81
C VAL A 142 14.13 0.07 -13.28
N PRO A 143 14.12 0.89 -14.35
CA PRO A 143 15.34 1.47 -14.91
C PRO A 143 15.94 2.59 -14.05
N ASP A 144 15.13 3.26 -13.24
CA ASP A 144 15.57 4.38 -12.42
C ASP A 144 16.34 3.91 -11.18
N PRO A 145 17.35 4.68 -10.71
CA PRO A 145 17.95 4.45 -9.41
C PRO A 145 16.92 4.67 -8.29
N ILE A 146 16.76 3.69 -7.42
CA ILE A 146 15.79 3.71 -6.33
C ILE A 146 16.39 4.37 -5.09
N SER A 147 15.73 5.40 -4.60
CA SER A 147 16.13 6.14 -3.38
C SER A 147 15.25 5.81 -2.17
N ALA A 148 14.13 5.12 -2.37
CA ALA A 148 13.23 4.74 -1.31
C ALA A 148 12.60 3.35 -1.55
N VAL A 149 12.41 2.58 -0.50
CA VAL A 149 11.66 1.32 -0.57
C VAL A 149 10.67 1.25 0.59
N THR A 150 9.42 0.98 0.29
CA THR A 150 8.42 0.56 1.27
C THR A 150 8.06 -0.91 1.05
N LEU A 151 7.87 -1.67 2.13
CA LEU A 151 7.50 -3.08 2.05
C LEU A 151 6.32 -3.37 2.98
N ASP A 152 5.26 -3.95 2.42
CA ASP A 152 4.11 -4.52 3.13
C ASP A 152 3.83 -5.94 2.61
N LEU A 153 4.78 -6.86 2.81
CA LEU A 153 4.69 -8.24 2.31
C LEU A 153 3.87 -9.11 3.25
N GLY A 154 2.69 -9.54 2.81
CA GLY A 154 1.78 -10.37 3.63
C GLY A 154 2.12 -11.85 3.67
N TYR A 155 2.96 -12.34 2.77
CA TYR A 155 3.21 -13.74 2.53
C TYR A 155 4.68 -14.16 2.69
N LEU A 156 5.57 -13.22 2.95
CA LEU A 156 7.02 -13.46 2.93
C LEU A 156 7.70 -12.69 4.06
N ALA A 157 8.51 -13.38 4.84
CA ALA A 157 9.37 -12.74 5.83
C ALA A 157 10.36 -11.77 5.17
N LEU A 158 10.64 -10.66 5.82
CA LEU A 158 11.52 -9.61 5.27
C LEU A 158 12.94 -10.10 5.02
N ALA A 159 13.45 -11.04 5.83
CA ALA A 159 14.73 -11.70 5.60
C ALA A 159 14.81 -12.43 4.24
N LYS A 160 13.68 -12.84 3.67
CA LYS A 160 13.60 -13.45 2.33
C LYS A 160 13.18 -12.47 1.25
N GLY A 161 12.38 -11.46 1.59
CA GLY A 161 11.85 -10.48 0.65
C GLY A 161 12.87 -9.42 0.25
N VAL A 162 13.58 -8.85 1.24
CA VAL A 162 14.53 -7.75 0.99
C VAL A 162 15.69 -8.13 0.07
N PRO A 163 16.33 -9.31 0.18
CA PRO A 163 17.37 -9.73 -0.77
C PRO A 163 16.91 -9.78 -2.22
N GLN A 164 15.61 -10.00 -2.48
CA GLN A 164 15.07 -10.07 -3.84
C GLN A 164 15.11 -8.72 -4.56
N LEU A 165 15.27 -7.61 -3.85
CA LEU A 165 15.45 -6.28 -4.41
C LEU A 165 16.85 -6.03 -5.01
N ASN A 166 17.81 -6.95 -4.83
CA ASN A 166 19.18 -6.75 -5.29
C ASN A 166 19.35 -6.67 -6.83
N ALA A 167 18.29 -7.00 -7.59
CA ALA A 167 18.29 -6.89 -9.06
C ALA A 167 18.07 -5.44 -9.57
N VAL A 168 17.64 -4.51 -8.71
CA VAL A 168 17.47 -3.09 -9.06
C VAL A 168 18.69 -2.28 -8.64
N THR A 169 18.84 -1.08 -9.21
CA THR A 169 19.89 -0.14 -8.84
C THR A 169 19.40 0.75 -7.70
N PHE A 170 20.20 0.91 -6.66
CA PHE A 170 19.92 1.84 -5.57
C PHE A 170 20.75 3.12 -5.71
N ALA A 171 20.13 4.25 -5.41
CA ALA A 171 20.81 5.52 -5.25
C ALA A 171 21.64 5.52 -3.94
N PRO A 172 22.73 6.28 -3.86
CA PRO A 172 23.47 6.48 -2.62
C PRO A 172 22.54 7.02 -1.52
N GLY A 173 22.60 6.42 -0.32
CA GLY A 173 21.76 6.81 0.80
C GLY A 173 20.28 6.38 0.68
N ALA A 174 19.96 5.48 -0.25
CA ALA A 174 18.61 4.94 -0.35
C ALA A 174 18.14 4.38 0.99
N TRP A 175 16.87 4.65 1.33
CA TRP A 175 16.27 4.18 2.58
C TRP A 175 15.19 3.11 2.34
N LEU A 176 14.93 2.31 3.36
CA LEU A 176 13.77 1.43 3.40
C LEU A 176 12.94 1.66 4.67
N ALA A 177 11.62 1.50 4.54
CA ALA A 177 10.68 1.39 5.64
C ALA A 177 9.85 0.11 5.43
N ALA A 178 10.15 -0.92 6.20
CA ALA A 178 9.56 -2.25 6.05
C ALA A 178 8.59 -2.54 7.19
N LEU A 179 7.35 -2.87 6.86
CA LEU A 179 6.33 -3.31 7.80
C LEU A 179 6.61 -4.75 8.23
N VAL A 180 6.83 -4.94 9.52
CA VAL A 180 7.04 -6.25 10.15
C VAL A 180 5.70 -6.85 10.51
N LYS A 181 5.39 -8.00 9.93
CA LYS A 181 4.23 -8.81 10.27
C LYS A 181 4.68 -10.03 11.06
N PRO A 182 4.46 -10.08 12.38
CA PRO A 182 5.00 -11.14 13.22
C PRO A 182 4.64 -12.55 12.74
N MET A 183 3.43 -12.76 12.24
CA MET A 183 3.02 -14.06 11.68
C MET A 183 3.95 -14.53 10.54
N SER A 184 4.35 -13.62 9.66
CA SER A 184 5.23 -13.93 8.53
C SER A 184 6.67 -14.15 8.97
N GLU A 185 7.15 -13.36 9.96
CA GLU A 185 8.53 -13.45 10.46
C GLU A 185 8.76 -14.68 11.32
N LEU A 186 7.79 -15.02 12.18
CA LEU A 186 7.88 -16.18 13.09
C LEU A 186 7.42 -17.47 12.45
N GLY A 187 6.72 -17.41 11.30
CA GLY A 187 6.17 -18.58 10.63
C GLY A 187 5.03 -19.23 11.41
N THR A 188 4.35 -18.49 12.27
CA THR A 188 3.20 -18.97 13.04
C THR A 188 1.91 -18.75 12.27
N GLY A 189 0.98 -19.72 12.30
CA GLY A 189 -0.36 -19.55 11.72
C GLY A 189 -1.31 -18.71 12.58
N GLU A 190 -0.86 -18.29 13.76
CA GLU A 190 -1.65 -17.56 14.75
C GLU A 190 -1.20 -16.10 14.88
N LEU A 191 -2.14 -15.22 15.21
CA LEU A 191 -1.81 -13.84 15.53
C LEU A 191 -0.94 -13.80 16.78
N PRO A 192 0.17 -13.06 16.76
CA PRO A 192 0.95 -12.84 17.98
C PRO A 192 0.07 -12.10 18.98
N LEU A 193 0.08 -12.61 20.18
CA LEU A 193 -0.85 -12.24 21.23
C LEU A 193 -0.19 -11.32 22.27
N ASP A 194 1.15 -11.23 22.27
CA ASP A 194 1.87 -10.39 23.22
C ASP A 194 2.97 -9.53 22.56
N ASP A 195 3.51 -8.64 23.36
CA ASP A 195 4.54 -7.70 22.93
C ASP A 195 5.88 -8.39 22.60
N ARG A 196 6.17 -9.56 23.22
CA ARG A 196 7.42 -10.30 23.00
C ARG A 196 7.50 -10.89 21.60
N ASP A 197 6.39 -11.43 21.10
CA ASP A 197 6.33 -11.98 19.74
C ASP A 197 6.64 -10.89 18.69
N VAL A 198 6.14 -9.67 18.93
CA VAL A 198 6.39 -8.55 18.02
C VAL A 198 7.83 -8.06 18.13
N ASP A 199 8.42 -8.06 19.30
CA ASP A 199 9.83 -7.71 19.50
C ASP A 199 10.72 -8.73 18.81
N GLU A 200 10.52 -10.04 19.04
CA GLU A 200 11.26 -11.12 18.39
C GLU A 200 11.13 -11.05 16.85
N ALA A 201 9.91 -10.85 16.35
CA ALA A 201 9.69 -10.70 14.90
C ALA A 201 10.42 -9.49 14.32
N THR A 202 10.45 -8.38 15.08
CA THR A 202 11.11 -7.15 14.65
C THR A 202 12.64 -7.31 14.66
N GLU A 203 13.19 -8.01 15.63
CA GLU A 203 14.62 -8.34 15.70
C GLU A 203 15.02 -9.24 14.51
N ARG A 204 14.28 -10.31 14.25
CA ARG A 204 14.53 -11.21 13.10
C ARG A 204 14.46 -10.46 11.77
N ALA A 205 13.47 -9.59 11.61
CA ALA A 205 13.34 -8.76 10.41
C ALA A 205 14.53 -7.80 10.26
N ALA A 206 14.95 -7.15 11.34
CA ALA A 206 16.10 -6.25 11.35
C ALA A 206 17.41 -6.97 11.00
N GLU A 207 17.64 -8.17 11.55
CA GLU A 207 18.80 -9.01 11.21
C GLU A 207 18.79 -9.40 9.72
N GLY A 208 17.64 -9.84 9.22
CA GLY A 208 17.49 -10.20 7.80
C GLY A 208 17.72 -9.02 6.84
N ILE A 209 17.25 -7.84 7.20
CA ILE A 209 17.47 -6.59 6.48
C ILE A 209 18.96 -6.21 6.51
N ALA A 210 19.61 -6.33 7.66
CA ALA A 210 21.04 -6.07 7.80
C ALA A 210 21.88 -7.04 6.95
N ALA A 211 21.55 -8.32 6.96
CA ALA A 211 22.22 -9.35 6.14
C ALA A 211 22.04 -9.08 4.63
N ALA A 212 20.97 -8.40 4.22
CA ALA A 212 20.73 -7.99 2.84
C ALA A 212 21.49 -6.70 2.44
N GLY A 213 22.40 -6.18 3.29
CA GLY A 213 23.26 -5.03 2.99
C GLY A 213 22.61 -3.67 3.32
N TRP A 214 21.67 -3.64 4.24
CA TRP A 214 21.10 -2.41 4.75
C TRP A 214 21.56 -2.16 6.19
N ARG A 215 22.01 -0.98 6.49
CA ARG A 215 22.27 -0.57 7.87
C ARG A 215 20.96 -0.21 8.55
N VAL A 216 20.52 -1.03 9.49
CA VAL A 216 19.33 -0.74 10.31
C VAL A 216 19.60 0.50 11.16
N VAL A 217 18.71 1.48 11.05
CA VAL A 217 18.80 2.77 11.74
C VAL A 217 17.92 2.79 12.97
N ARG A 218 16.68 2.29 12.80
CA ARG A 218 15.67 2.34 13.87
C ARG A 218 14.57 1.31 13.65
N THR A 219 14.04 0.82 14.72
CA THR A 219 12.79 0.03 14.76
C THR A 219 11.75 0.76 15.59
N ILE A 220 10.48 0.63 15.23
CA ILE A 220 9.34 1.16 15.98
C ILE A 220 8.19 0.17 15.97
N ARG A 221 7.30 0.24 16.96
CA ARG A 221 5.97 -0.36 16.86
C ARG A 221 5.15 0.38 15.82
N SER A 222 4.37 -0.35 15.03
CA SER A 222 3.42 0.28 14.13
C SER A 222 2.40 1.11 14.93
N PRO A 223 2.22 2.39 14.59
CA PRO A 223 1.26 3.24 15.30
C PRO A 223 -0.20 2.82 15.06
N VAL A 224 -0.43 2.04 14.01
CA VAL A 224 -1.75 1.55 13.62
C VAL A 224 -1.75 0.02 13.62
N ARG A 225 -2.73 -0.56 14.26
CA ARG A 225 -2.88 -2.03 14.28
C ARG A 225 -3.25 -2.59 12.92
N GLY A 226 -2.75 -3.80 12.64
CA GLY A 226 -3.04 -4.58 11.46
C GLY A 226 -4.47 -5.15 11.43
N THR A 227 -4.70 -6.06 10.50
CA THR A 227 -5.95 -6.79 10.36
C THR A 227 -6.20 -7.62 11.63
N HIS A 228 -7.45 -7.70 12.07
CA HIS A 228 -7.86 -8.41 13.31
C HIS A 228 -7.15 -7.89 14.58
N GLY A 229 -6.67 -6.64 14.58
CA GLY A 229 -6.02 -6.04 15.75
C GLY A 229 -4.55 -6.42 15.93
N ALA A 230 -3.93 -7.06 14.94
CA ALA A 230 -2.53 -7.46 14.99
C ALA A 230 -1.60 -6.29 15.37
N ILE A 231 -0.68 -6.55 16.26
CA ILE A 231 0.41 -5.62 16.57
C ILE A 231 1.51 -5.89 15.53
N GLU A 232 2.01 -4.83 14.93
CA GLU A 232 3.02 -4.88 13.88
C GLU A 232 4.19 -3.95 14.24
N GLY A 233 5.29 -4.06 13.51
CA GLY A 233 6.44 -3.19 13.66
C GLY A 233 6.86 -2.53 12.35
N PHE A 234 7.79 -1.60 12.42
CA PHE A 234 8.52 -1.09 11.26
C PHE A 234 10.02 -1.14 11.52
N VAL A 235 10.76 -1.50 10.50
CA VAL A 235 12.22 -1.38 10.45
C VAL A 235 12.58 -0.31 9.44
N HIS A 236 13.39 0.66 9.87
CA HIS A 236 14.02 1.63 9.01
C HIS A 236 15.48 1.25 8.78
N GLY A 237 15.87 1.17 7.53
CA GLY A 237 17.26 0.93 7.13
C GLY A 237 17.71 1.89 6.04
N VAL A 238 19.02 2.06 5.92
CA VAL A 238 19.66 2.86 4.87
C VAL A 238 20.66 1.96 4.15
N ARG A 239 20.70 2.06 2.83
CA ARG A 239 21.62 1.26 2.04
C ARG A 239 23.05 1.61 2.43
N ALA A 240 23.85 0.59 2.78
CA ALA A 240 25.28 0.78 2.99
C ALA A 240 25.91 1.24 1.66
N THR A 241 26.72 2.29 1.72
CA THR A 241 27.49 2.80 0.59
C THR A 241 28.60 1.84 0.20
#